data_1a9e056a4e0f1135686e164dd66b7df3
#
_entry.id   1a9e056a4e0f1135686e164dd66b7df3
#
_cell.length_a   1.000
_cell.length_b   1.000
_cell.length_c   1.000
_cell.angle_alpha   90.00
_cell.angle_beta   90.00
_cell.angle_gamma   90.00
#
_symmetry.space_group_name_H-M   'P 1'
#
loop_
_entity.id
_entity.type
_entity.pdbx_description
1 polymer ?
#
loop_
_entity_poly.entity_id
_entity_poly.type
_entity_poly.pdbx_seq_one_letter_code
_entity_poly.pdbx_strand_id
1 'polypeptide(L)'
;MSILNVEHLTHGFGDRAILDDVSFRLLKGEHIGLVGANGEGKSTFLNIVTGKLMPDEGKVEWAKNVRVGYLDQHSTLTAGMTIESVLKSAFSWLFALEEKMNQICDALGEADESQMDAMMEELGVIQDTLTMHDFYTIDAKVEEVARALGLLELGLHHDVTDLSGGQRMKVLLAKLLLEKPDILLLDEPTNYLDAEHIAWLIRYLQEYENAFILISHDIPFLNDVVNIIYHMENQHLDRYVGNYDKFEEVYAVKKAQLEAAYRKQQQEISELKDFVARNKARVSTRNMAMSRQKKLDKMDVIELAAERPKPEFSFPVGRTPGRYIFETKDLVIGYVEPLSKPLSIALERGHKVALIGANGIGKTTLLKSLLGLIPALGGGVEQGENLMIGYFEQEIKGENKRTCIEEIWEEFPAFSQYEVRAALARCGLTTKHIESQVRVLSGGEQAKVRLCKLMNRETNVLLLDEPTNHLDVDAKEELKRALKEYRGTVLLICHEPEFYQDIVGEVWDCSKWTTKIL
;
A
#
# COMPACT_ATOMS: atom_id res chain seq x y z
N MET A 1 13.37 -20.11 17.33
CA MET A 1 12.95 -21.25 16.47
C MET A 1 12.38 -20.64 15.20
N SER A 2 12.71 -21.20 14.04
CA SER A 2 12.15 -20.68 12.76
C SER A 2 10.68 -21.03 12.67
N ILE A 3 9.84 -20.06 12.33
CA ILE A 3 8.40 -20.24 12.16
C ILE A 3 8.08 -20.46 10.69
N LEU A 4 8.77 -19.72 9.81
CA LEU A 4 8.69 -19.84 8.37
C LEU A 4 10.10 -19.95 7.79
N ASN A 5 10.29 -20.91 6.89
CA ASN A 5 11.51 -21.10 6.13
C ASN A 5 11.16 -21.21 4.65
N VAL A 6 11.77 -20.38 3.84
CA VAL A 6 11.63 -20.38 2.38
C VAL A 6 13.02 -20.60 1.80
N GLU A 7 13.17 -21.60 0.94
CA GLU A 7 14.45 -22.01 0.36
C GLU A 7 14.35 -22.04 -1.16
N HIS A 8 15.29 -21.34 -1.81
CA HIS A 8 15.50 -21.37 -3.27
C HIS A 8 14.22 -21.12 -4.07
N LEU A 9 13.42 -20.14 -3.63
CA LEU A 9 12.13 -19.81 -4.24
C LEU A 9 12.33 -19.10 -5.56
N THR A 10 11.83 -19.71 -6.64
CA THR A 10 11.77 -19.10 -7.97
C THR A 10 10.33 -19.06 -8.47
N HIS A 11 9.91 -17.93 -9.01
CA HIS A 11 8.58 -17.77 -9.59
C HIS A 11 8.54 -16.68 -10.65
N GLY A 12 7.75 -16.92 -11.71
CA GLY A 12 7.54 -15.97 -12.79
C GLY A 12 6.15 -16.05 -13.41
N PHE A 13 5.78 -15.02 -14.14
CA PHE A 13 4.56 -14.98 -14.94
C PHE A 13 4.93 -14.93 -16.43
N GLY A 14 4.75 -16.06 -17.13
CA GLY A 14 5.21 -16.22 -18.52
C GLY A 14 6.72 -16.04 -18.61
N ASP A 15 7.19 -15.15 -19.48
CA ASP A 15 8.63 -14.90 -19.67
C ASP A 15 9.26 -13.96 -18.62
N ARG A 16 8.50 -13.51 -17.61
CA ARG A 16 9.00 -12.62 -16.57
C ARG A 16 9.28 -13.37 -15.28
N ALA A 17 10.56 -13.51 -14.92
CA ALA A 17 10.95 -13.88 -13.57
C ALA A 17 10.59 -12.72 -12.61
N ILE A 18 9.98 -13.07 -11.49
CA ILE A 18 9.61 -12.14 -10.41
C ILE A 18 10.49 -12.40 -9.19
N LEU A 19 10.74 -13.66 -8.89
CA LEU A 19 11.61 -14.12 -7.82
C LEU A 19 12.60 -15.10 -8.42
N ASP A 20 13.88 -14.93 -8.11
CA ASP A 20 14.96 -15.79 -8.60
C ASP A 20 15.86 -16.20 -7.43
N ASP A 21 15.81 -17.48 -7.08
CA ASP A 21 16.57 -18.10 -5.98
C ASP A 21 16.45 -17.36 -4.63
N VAL A 22 15.23 -16.96 -4.27
CA VAL A 22 14.96 -16.21 -3.05
C VAL A 22 14.90 -17.14 -1.84
N SER A 23 15.66 -16.80 -0.80
CA SER A 23 15.59 -17.46 0.50
C SER A 23 15.17 -16.48 1.58
N PHE A 24 14.25 -16.92 2.46
CA PHE A 24 13.67 -16.07 3.50
C PHE A 24 13.46 -16.88 4.78
N ARG A 25 13.66 -16.24 5.91
CA ARG A 25 13.46 -16.87 7.22
C ARG A 25 12.79 -15.91 8.19
N LEU A 26 11.76 -16.39 8.88
CA LEU A 26 11.07 -15.68 9.95
C LEU A 26 11.26 -16.41 11.27
N LEU A 27 11.71 -15.69 12.29
CA LEU A 27 11.84 -16.18 13.65
C LEU A 27 10.69 -15.66 14.52
N LYS A 28 10.45 -16.32 15.65
CA LYS A 28 9.44 -15.88 16.61
C LYS A 28 9.79 -14.49 17.16
N GLY A 29 8.80 -13.58 17.15
CA GLY A 29 8.96 -12.20 17.64
C GLY A 29 9.75 -11.28 16.71
N GLU A 30 10.05 -11.69 15.47
CA GLU A 30 10.62 -10.78 14.46
C GLU A 30 9.51 -9.92 13.83
N HIS A 31 9.74 -8.63 13.79
CA HIS A 31 8.89 -7.64 13.13
C HIS A 31 9.55 -7.21 11.83
N ILE A 32 9.08 -7.78 10.73
CA ILE A 32 9.73 -7.64 9.43
C ILE A 32 8.97 -6.65 8.55
N GLY A 33 9.71 -5.67 7.99
CA GLY A 33 9.28 -4.85 6.87
C GLY A 33 9.75 -5.44 5.55
N LEU A 34 8.83 -5.77 4.65
CA LEU A 34 9.14 -6.19 3.28
C LEU A 34 9.02 -4.97 2.37
N VAL A 35 10.16 -4.44 1.95
CA VAL A 35 10.26 -3.20 1.18
C VAL A 35 10.80 -3.45 -0.23
N GLY A 36 10.53 -2.55 -1.14
CA GLY A 36 10.95 -2.60 -2.54
C GLY A 36 9.98 -1.82 -3.42
N ALA A 37 10.39 -1.49 -4.63
CA ALA A 37 9.53 -0.75 -5.57
C ALA A 37 8.26 -1.52 -5.94
N ASN A 38 7.27 -0.81 -6.48
CA ASN A 38 6.06 -1.44 -6.98
C ASN A 38 6.39 -2.39 -8.15
N GLY A 39 5.72 -3.55 -8.16
CA GLY A 39 5.94 -4.59 -9.18
C GLY A 39 7.19 -5.46 -8.97
N GLU A 40 7.94 -5.34 -7.85
CA GLU A 40 9.06 -6.23 -7.49
C GLU A 40 8.62 -7.62 -7.03
N GLY A 41 7.33 -7.81 -6.73
CA GLY A 41 6.83 -9.12 -6.33
C GLY A 41 6.55 -9.28 -4.83
N LYS A 42 6.47 -8.20 -4.04
CA LYS A 42 6.18 -8.25 -2.61
C LYS A 42 4.87 -9.01 -2.30
N SER A 43 3.77 -8.61 -2.92
CA SER A 43 2.48 -9.30 -2.74
C SER A 43 2.46 -10.71 -3.36
N THR A 44 3.23 -10.93 -4.45
CA THR A 44 3.44 -12.27 -5.04
C THR A 44 4.14 -13.19 -4.03
N PHE A 45 5.18 -12.71 -3.36
CA PHE A 45 5.86 -13.44 -2.30
C PHE A 45 4.91 -13.81 -1.16
N LEU A 46 4.09 -12.86 -0.67
CA LEU A 46 3.09 -13.15 0.35
C LEU A 46 2.05 -14.18 -0.12
N ASN A 47 1.60 -14.10 -1.37
CA ASN A 47 0.66 -15.07 -1.93
C ASN A 47 1.27 -16.48 -2.04
N ILE A 48 2.56 -16.60 -2.35
CA ILE A 48 3.25 -17.90 -2.36
C ILE A 48 3.40 -18.43 -0.93
N VAL A 49 3.83 -17.59 0.00
CA VAL A 49 4.02 -17.96 1.40
C VAL A 49 2.70 -18.41 2.04
N THR A 50 1.57 -17.79 1.68
CA THR A 50 0.23 -18.17 2.17
C THR A 50 -0.38 -19.36 1.42
N GLY A 51 0.29 -19.88 0.38
CA GLY A 51 -0.20 -21.01 -0.42
C GLY A 51 -1.30 -20.64 -1.42
N LYS A 52 -1.60 -19.36 -1.62
CA LYS A 52 -2.54 -18.88 -2.64
C LYS A 52 -1.97 -19.02 -4.05
N LEU A 53 -0.64 -18.98 -4.17
CA LEU A 53 0.09 -19.13 -5.40
C LEU A 53 1.16 -20.19 -5.23
N MET A 54 1.28 -21.10 -6.19
CA MET A 54 2.34 -22.12 -6.18
C MET A 54 3.62 -21.55 -6.79
N PRO A 55 4.79 -21.74 -6.19
CA PRO A 55 6.07 -21.38 -6.78
C PRO A 55 6.41 -22.31 -7.95
N ASP A 56 7.25 -21.85 -8.87
CA ASP A 56 7.77 -22.68 -9.97
C ASP A 56 8.86 -23.63 -9.45
N GLU A 57 9.74 -23.12 -8.55
CA GLU A 57 10.76 -23.90 -7.86
C GLU A 57 10.91 -23.45 -6.42
N GLY A 58 11.53 -24.28 -5.59
CA GLY A 58 11.81 -23.99 -4.19
C GLY A 58 10.80 -24.58 -3.22
N LYS A 59 10.95 -24.24 -1.95
CA LYS A 59 10.17 -24.83 -0.86
C LYS A 59 9.76 -23.78 0.17
N VAL A 60 8.52 -23.88 0.62
CA VAL A 60 7.97 -23.07 1.71
C VAL A 60 7.58 -24.01 2.85
N GLU A 61 8.18 -23.83 4.01
CA GLU A 61 7.94 -24.65 5.18
C GLU A 61 7.48 -23.81 6.37
N TRP A 62 6.30 -24.10 6.87
CA TRP A 62 5.77 -23.56 8.11
C TRP A 62 6.05 -24.49 9.29
N ALA A 63 6.33 -23.93 10.46
CA ALA A 63 6.34 -24.71 11.69
C ALA A 63 4.98 -25.34 11.94
N LYS A 64 4.94 -26.45 12.66
CA LYS A 64 3.68 -27.15 12.96
C LYS A 64 2.77 -26.30 13.87
N ASN A 65 1.47 -26.36 13.62
CA ASN A 65 0.43 -25.69 14.41
C ASN A 65 0.53 -24.16 14.49
N VAL A 66 1.05 -23.51 13.45
CA VAL A 66 1.14 -22.05 13.36
C VAL A 66 -0.13 -21.49 12.71
N ARG A 67 -0.77 -20.54 13.38
CA ARG A 67 -1.90 -19.79 12.83
C ARG A 67 -1.38 -18.57 12.09
N VAL A 68 -1.68 -18.50 10.80
CA VAL A 68 -1.28 -17.38 9.93
C VAL A 68 -2.50 -16.53 9.63
N GLY A 69 -2.43 -15.26 9.97
CA GLY A 69 -3.43 -14.28 9.58
C GLY A 69 -2.91 -13.40 8.45
N TYR A 70 -3.68 -13.24 7.40
CA TYR A 70 -3.30 -12.44 6.23
C TYR A 70 -4.36 -11.41 5.88
N LEU A 71 -3.97 -10.13 5.96
CA LEU A 71 -4.77 -9.02 5.43
C LEU A 71 -4.51 -8.90 3.93
N ASP A 72 -5.43 -9.43 3.13
CA ASP A 72 -5.40 -9.35 1.68
C ASP A 72 -6.36 -8.27 1.19
N GLN A 73 -5.89 -7.40 0.30
CA GLN A 73 -6.71 -6.35 -0.31
C GLN A 73 -7.93 -6.86 -1.09
N HIS A 74 -7.90 -8.14 -1.51
CA HIS A 74 -8.98 -8.79 -2.25
C HIS A 74 -9.87 -9.69 -1.40
N SER A 75 -9.70 -9.70 -0.08
CA SER A 75 -10.55 -10.49 0.81
C SER A 75 -12.01 -10.03 0.74
N THR A 76 -12.91 -10.98 0.58
CA THR A 76 -14.36 -10.70 0.49
C THR A 76 -15.05 -11.01 1.80
N LEU A 77 -15.93 -10.10 2.22
CA LEU A 77 -16.84 -10.31 3.34
C LEU A 77 -18.11 -11.02 2.84
N THR A 78 -18.65 -11.90 3.66
CA THR A 78 -19.90 -12.62 3.33
C THR A 78 -21.09 -11.68 3.41
N ALA A 79 -21.89 -11.63 2.34
CA ALA A 79 -23.08 -10.79 2.28
C ALA A 79 -24.10 -11.18 3.38
N GLY A 80 -24.76 -10.18 3.95
CA GLY A 80 -25.77 -10.36 4.99
C GLY A 80 -25.21 -10.49 6.41
N MET A 81 -23.89 -10.33 6.59
CA MET A 81 -23.27 -10.24 7.93
C MET A 81 -23.23 -8.80 8.41
N THR A 82 -23.39 -8.58 9.71
CA THR A 82 -23.14 -7.29 10.34
C THR A 82 -21.67 -7.14 10.68
N ILE A 83 -21.18 -5.88 10.85
CA ILE A 83 -19.82 -5.61 11.31
C ILE A 83 -19.54 -6.38 12.61
N GLU A 84 -20.44 -6.34 13.58
CA GLU A 84 -20.32 -7.07 14.84
C GLU A 84 -20.14 -8.57 14.64
N SER A 85 -20.97 -9.19 13.79
CA SER A 85 -20.89 -10.62 13.53
C SER A 85 -19.57 -11.03 12.87
N VAL A 86 -19.03 -10.18 11.99
CA VAL A 86 -17.70 -10.39 11.38
C VAL A 86 -16.61 -10.31 12.44
N LEU A 87 -16.63 -9.31 13.32
CA LEU A 87 -15.62 -9.15 14.38
C LEU A 87 -15.68 -10.28 15.39
N LYS A 88 -16.88 -10.68 15.83
CA LYS A 88 -17.08 -11.82 16.73
C LYS A 88 -16.65 -13.15 16.12
N SER A 89 -16.68 -13.28 14.78
CA SER A 89 -16.22 -14.50 14.10
C SER A 89 -14.72 -14.80 14.34
N ALA A 90 -13.93 -13.82 14.76
CA ALA A 90 -12.54 -14.00 15.20
C ALA A 90 -12.44 -14.99 16.39
N PHE A 91 -13.49 -15.09 17.17
CA PHE A 91 -13.60 -15.94 18.37
C PHE A 91 -14.52 -17.15 18.16
N SER A 92 -14.83 -17.51 16.92
CA SER A 92 -15.80 -18.58 16.59
C SER A 92 -15.52 -19.89 17.31
N TRP A 93 -14.26 -20.25 17.52
CA TRP A 93 -13.87 -21.46 18.25
C TRP A 93 -14.21 -21.39 19.74
N LEU A 94 -14.17 -20.21 20.37
CA LEU A 94 -14.61 -20.03 21.76
C LEU A 94 -16.13 -20.11 21.89
N PHE A 95 -16.87 -19.52 20.95
CA PHE A 95 -18.32 -19.65 20.91
C PHE A 95 -18.75 -21.10 20.69
N ALA A 96 -18.02 -21.87 19.87
CA ALA A 96 -18.27 -23.30 19.71
C ALA A 96 -17.98 -24.09 21.00
N LEU A 97 -16.99 -23.71 21.79
CA LEU A 97 -16.76 -24.31 23.12
C LEU A 97 -17.83 -23.95 24.12
N GLU A 98 -18.33 -22.70 24.12
CA GLU A 98 -19.48 -22.31 24.96
C GLU A 98 -20.73 -23.10 24.60
N GLU A 99 -21.04 -23.25 23.31
CA GLU A 99 -22.17 -24.04 22.86
C GLU A 99 -22.03 -25.49 23.31
N LYS A 100 -20.82 -26.07 23.20
CA LYS A 100 -20.56 -27.42 23.71
C LYS A 100 -20.70 -27.50 25.22
N MET A 101 -20.27 -26.49 25.97
CA MET A 101 -20.48 -26.40 27.41
C MET A 101 -21.97 -26.43 27.77
N ASN A 102 -22.78 -25.64 27.07
CA ASN A 102 -24.25 -25.61 27.28
C ASN A 102 -24.88 -26.97 26.96
N GLN A 103 -24.48 -27.63 25.86
CA GLN A 103 -24.96 -28.99 25.53
C GLN A 103 -24.61 -30.03 26.61
N ILE A 104 -23.39 -29.95 27.18
CA ILE A 104 -23.01 -30.83 28.30
C ILE A 104 -23.84 -30.53 29.55
N CYS A 105 -24.08 -29.25 29.87
CA CYS A 105 -24.93 -28.86 30.99
C CYS A 105 -26.36 -29.39 30.86
N ASP A 106 -26.95 -29.33 29.66
CA ASP A 106 -28.28 -29.85 29.39
C ASP A 106 -28.32 -31.39 29.51
N ALA A 107 -27.28 -32.07 29.01
CA ALA A 107 -27.18 -33.53 29.05
C ALA A 107 -26.90 -34.09 30.47
N LEU A 108 -26.28 -33.31 31.36
CA LEU A 108 -25.99 -33.71 32.75
C LEU A 108 -27.27 -34.06 33.53
N GLY A 109 -28.42 -33.45 33.19
CA GLY A 109 -29.72 -33.74 33.82
C GLY A 109 -30.29 -35.13 33.52
N GLU A 110 -29.79 -35.79 32.46
CA GLU A 110 -30.25 -37.10 31.98
C GLU A 110 -29.16 -38.19 32.04
N ALA A 111 -27.95 -37.84 32.53
CA ALA A 111 -26.77 -38.71 32.49
C ALA A 111 -26.75 -39.75 33.61
N ASP A 112 -26.22 -40.94 33.30
CA ASP A 112 -25.94 -41.98 34.30
C ASP A 112 -24.71 -41.61 35.14
N GLU A 113 -24.61 -42.10 36.38
CA GLU A 113 -23.57 -41.81 37.35
C GLU A 113 -22.13 -42.04 36.79
N SER A 114 -21.95 -43.02 35.89
CA SER A 114 -20.66 -43.32 35.22
C SER A 114 -20.28 -42.31 34.11
N GLN A 115 -21.23 -41.59 33.55
CA GLN A 115 -21.04 -40.58 32.52
C GLN A 115 -20.83 -39.19 33.14
N MET A 116 -21.46 -38.97 34.31
CA MET A 116 -21.47 -37.70 35.00
C MET A 116 -20.05 -37.20 35.35
N ASP A 117 -19.17 -38.09 35.86
CA ASP A 117 -17.80 -37.73 36.20
C ASP A 117 -16.99 -37.24 34.97
N ALA A 118 -17.12 -37.95 33.84
CA ALA A 118 -16.41 -37.57 32.60
C ALA A 118 -16.96 -36.25 32.02
N MET A 119 -18.28 -36.03 32.09
CA MET A 119 -18.92 -34.78 31.66
C MET A 119 -18.52 -33.61 32.53
N MET A 120 -18.40 -33.79 33.84
CA MET A 120 -17.94 -32.75 34.78
C MET A 120 -16.49 -32.37 34.55
N GLU A 121 -15.64 -33.37 34.27
CA GLU A 121 -14.23 -33.12 33.93
C GLU A 121 -14.11 -32.33 32.62
N GLU A 122 -14.84 -32.71 31.57
CA GLU A 122 -14.88 -32.01 30.29
C GLU A 122 -15.39 -30.57 30.45
N LEU A 123 -16.45 -30.38 31.23
CA LEU A 123 -17.01 -29.06 31.54
C LEU A 123 -16.00 -28.16 32.24
N GLY A 124 -15.25 -28.71 33.22
CA GLY A 124 -14.15 -28.00 33.87
C GLY A 124 -13.08 -27.53 32.91
N VAL A 125 -12.62 -28.42 32.01
CA VAL A 125 -11.61 -28.09 30.99
C VAL A 125 -12.10 -26.97 30.03
N ILE A 126 -13.37 -27.05 29.60
CA ILE A 126 -13.97 -26.02 28.74
C ILE A 126 -14.04 -24.68 29.49
N GLN A 127 -14.53 -24.69 30.74
CA GLN A 127 -14.65 -23.48 31.53
C GLN A 127 -13.30 -22.80 31.81
N ASP A 128 -12.28 -23.59 32.13
CA ASP A 128 -10.92 -23.11 32.30
C ASP A 128 -10.39 -22.51 30.99
N THR A 129 -10.65 -23.15 29.84
CA THR A 129 -10.25 -22.65 28.53
C THR A 129 -10.94 -21.34 28.19
N LEU A 130 -12.24 -21.23 28.40
CA LEU A 130 -13.01 -20.00 28.18
C LEU A 130 -12.51 -18.86 29.06
N THR A 131 -12.19 -19.16 30.32
CA THR A 131 -11.65 -18.17 31.29
C THR A 131 -10.24 -17.72 30.90
N MET A 132 -9.37 -18.66 30.50
CA MET A 132 -7.98 -18.39 30.11
C MET A 132 -7.92 -17.48 28.86
N HIS A 133 -8.88 -17.61 27.97
CA HIS A 133 -8.98 -16.81 26.74
C HIS A 133 -9.89 -15.59 26.86
N ASP A 134 -10.26 -15.20 28.10
CA ASP A 134 -11.07 -14.01 28.38
C ASP A 134 -12.40 -13.97 27.60
N PHE A 135 -13.07 -15.11 27.44
CA PHE A 135 -14.29 -15.23 26.67
C PHE A 135 -15.36 -14.20 27.07
N TYR A 136 -15.54 -13.99 28.37
CA TYR A 136 -16.56 -13.09 28.91
C TYR A 136 -16.29 -11.60 28.68
N THR A 137 -15.12 -11.25 28.12
CA THR A 137 -14.74 -9.87 27.78
C THR A 137 -14.67 -9.64 26.25
N ILE A 138 -15.10 -10.61 25.45
CA ILE A 138 -15.05 -10.52 23.97
C ILE A 138 -15.78 -9.28 23.47
N ASP A 139 -16.96 -8.97 24.00
CA ASP A 139 -17.74 -7.80 23.56
C ASP A 139 -16.97 -6.49 23.81
N ALA A 140 -16.31 -6.37 24.97
CA ALA A 140 -15.48 -5.22 25.28
C ALA A 140 -14.24 -5.11 24.37
N LYS A 141 -13.59 -6.25 24.08
CA LYS A 141 -12.44 -6.29 23.13
C LYS A 141 -12.87 -5.90 21.70
N VAL A 142 -14.02 -6.41 21.25
CA VAL A 142 -14.60 -6.06 19.95
C VAL A 142 -14.91 -4.56 19.89
N GLU A 143 -15.54 -4.01 20.94
CA GLU A 143 -15.86 -2.58 20.99
C GLU A 143 -14.59 -1.71 21.03
N GLU A 144 -13.56 -2.10 21.79
CA GLU A 144 -12.28 -1.41 21.85
C GLU A 144 -11.62 -1.31 20.49
N VAL A 145 -11.45 -2.43 19.79
CA VAL A 145 -10.81 -2.46 18.46
C VAL A 145 -11.68 -1.76 17.42
N ALA A 146 -13.00 -1.92 17.50
CA ALA A 146 -13.93 -1.23 16.60
C ALA A 146 -13.87 0.29 16.79
N ARG A 147 -13.77 0.78 18.03
CA ARG A 147 -13.57 2.20 18.36
C ARG A 147 -12.25 2.70 17.80
N ALA A 148 -11.18 1.97 18.05
CA ALA A 148 -9.83 2.32 17.64
C ALA A 148 -9.64 2.42 16.12
N LEU A 149 -10.48 1.75 15.33
CA LEU A 149 -10.46 1.80 13.85
C LEU A 149 -11.64 2.59 13.26
N GLY A 150 -12.41 3.32 14.12
CA GLY A 150 -13.52 4.17 13.67
C GLY A 150 -14.73 3.39 13.12
N LEU A 151 -14.90 2.13 13.52
CA LEU A 151 -16.03 1.30 13.08
C LEU A 151 -17.31 1.55 13.88
N LEU A 152 -17.20 2.10 15.10
CA LEU A 152 -18.37 2.44 15.93
C LEU A 152 -19.23 3.53 15.28
N GLU A 153 -18.62 4.46 14.59
CA GLU A 153 -19.32 5.54 13.88
C GLU A 153 -20.22 5.02 12.74
N LEU A 154 -19.86 3.87 12.17
CA LEU A 154 -20.65 3.23 11.12
C LEU A 154 -21.86 2.49 11.71
N GLY A 155 -21.82 2.15 13.02
CA GLY A 155 -22.77 1.29 13.69
C GLY A 155 -22.46 -0.19 13.51
N LEU A 156 -22.22 -0.92 14.60
CA LEU A 156 -21.81 -2.33 14.57
C LEU A 156 -22.87 -3.26 13.92
N HIS A 157 -24.12 -2.86 13.89
CA HIS A 157 -25.23 -3.63 13.27
C HIS A 157 -25.37 -3.37 11.76
N HIS A 158 -24.49 -2.51 11.17
CA HIS A 158 -24.53 -2.21 9.75
C HIS A 158 -24.11 -3.42 8.92
N ASP A 159 -24.79 -3.65 7.78
CA ASP A 159 -24.46 -4.75 6.87
C ASP A 159 -23.14 -4.46 6.14
N VAL A 160 -22.26 -5.46 6.09
CA VAL A 160 -20.94 -5.30 5.45
C VAL A 160 -21.00 -5.13 3.93
N THR A 161 -22.14 -5.45 3.31
CA THR A 161 -22.33 -5.27 1.85
C THR A 161 -22.40 -3.80 1.45
N ASP A 162 -22.91 -2.95 2.34
CA ASP A 162 -23.10 -1.52 2.08
C ASP A 162 -21.84 -0.68 2.34
N LEU A 163 -20.78 -1.31 2.85
CA LEU A 163 -19.53 -0.65 3.17
C LEU A 163 -18.72 -0.30 1.90
N SER A 164 -18.05 0.85 1.95
CA SER A 164 -17.02 1.19 0.96
C SER A 164 -15.83 0.23 1.02
N GLY A 165 -14.99 0.20 -0.03
CA GLY A 165 -13.77 -0.63 -0.05
C GLY A 165 -12.87 -0.39 1.17
N GLY A 166 -12.60 0.87 1.51
CA GLY A 166 -11.80 1.23 2.67
C GLY A 166 -12.43 0.82 4.01
N GLN A 167 -13.75 0.96 4.16
CA GLN A 167 -14.46 0.51 5.36
C GLN A 167 -14.40 -1.02 5.51
N ARG A 168 -14.54 -1.77 4.41
CA ARG A 168 -14.37 -3.24 4.42
C ARG A 168 -12.97 -3.64 4.87
N MET A 169 -11.93 -2.94 4.40
CA MET A 169 -10.55 -3.20 4.82
C MET A 169 -10.35 -2.93 6.32
N LYS A 170 -10.95 -1.89 6.88
CA LYS A 170 -10.94 -1.63 8.33
C LYS A 170 -11.59 -2.78 9.13
N VAL A 171 -12.72 -3.32 8.67
CA VAL A 171 -13.41 -4.46 9.31
C VAL A 171 -12.54 -5.72 9.24
N LEU A 172 -11.92 -6.00 8.09
CA LEU A 172 -11.01 -7.14 7.92
C LEU A 172 -9.76 -7.01 8.81
N LEU A 173 -9.17 -5.82 8.86
CA LEU A 173 -8.04 -5.53 9.76
C LEU A 173 -8.44 -5.73 11.22
N ALA A 174 -9.58 -5.16 11.66
CA ALA A 174 -10.07 -5.32 13.02
C ALA A 174 -10.26 -6.79 13.40
N LYS A 175 -10.90 -7.57 12.54
CA LYS A 175 -11.06 -9.01 12.72
C LYS A 175 -9.73 -9.72 12.90
N LEU A 176 -8.78 -9.44 11.99
CA LEU A 176 -7.46 -10.04 12.00
C LEU A 176 -6.67 -9.73 13.28
N LEU A 177 -6.75 -8.49 13.76
CA LEU A 177 -6.10 -8.09 15.01
C LEU A 177 -6.75 -8.76 16.24
N LEU A 178 -8.08 -8.97 16.23
CA LEU A 178 -8.80 -9.71 17.27
C LEU A 178 -8.44 -11.20 17.30
N GLU A 179 -8.17 -11.81 16.14
CA GLU A 179 -7.75 -13.23 16.03
C GLU A 179 -6.39 -13.50 16.70
N LYS A 180 -5.53 -12.49 16.80
CA LYS A 180 -4.15 -12.57 17.34
C LYS A 180 -3.41 -13.81 16.84
N PRO A 181 -3.18 -13.96 15.52
CA PRO A 181 -2.49 -15.12 14.97
C PRO A 181 -1.03 -15.19 15.43
N ASP A 182 -0.39 -16.36 15.28
CA ASP A 182 1.03 -16.52 15.58
C ASP A 182 1.94 -15.77 14.60
N ILE A 183 1.42 -15.52 13.39
CA ILE A 183 2.05 -14.68 12.38
C ILE A 183 0.99 -13.80 11.73
N LEU A 184 1.29 -12.50 11.68
CA LEU A 184 0.46 -11.50 11.05
C LEU A 184 1.11 -11.03 9.75
N LEU A 185 0.40 -11.18 8.64
CA LEU A 185 0.82 -10.68 7.31
C LEU A 185 -0.06 -9.50 6.94
N LEU A 186 0.57 -8.32 6.79
CA LEU A 186 -0.11 -7.06 6.50
C LEU A 186 0.40 -6.48 5.18
N ASP A 187 -0.49 -6.34 4.21
CA ASP A 187 -0.20 -5.69 2.92
C ASP A 187 -0.89 -4.32 2.88
N GLU A 188 -0.09 -3.24 3.00
CA GLU A 188 -0.51 -1.83 2.99
C GLU A 188 -1.66 -1.52 3.97
N PRO A 189 -1.53 -1.82 5.28
CA PRO A 189 -2.63 -1.67 6.23
C PRO A 189 -3.00 -0.20 6.50
N THR A 190 -2.12 0.75 6.19
CA THR A 190 -2.32 2.19 6.46
C THR A 190 -3.15 2.90 5.38
N ASN A 191 -3.33 2.31 4.19
CA ASN A 191 -3.94 2.98 3.04
C ASN A 191 -5.37 3.53 3.27
N TYR A 192 -6.10 3.02 4.25
CA TYR A 192 -7.48 3.44 4.52
C TYR A 192 -7.66 3.99 5.95
N LEU A 193 -6.54 4.18 6.65
CA LEU A 193 -6.52 4.69 8.01
C LEU A 193 -6.17 6.19 8.00
N ASP A 194 -6.76 6.93 8.91
CA ASP A 194 -6.32 8.30 9.19
C ASP A 194 -5.23 8.30 10.28
N ALA A 195 -4.68 9.47 10.55
CA ALA A 195 -3.53 9.62 11.45
C ALA A 195 -3.78 9.07 12.87
N GLU A 196 -5.01 9.18 13.39
CA GLU A 196 -5.36 8.68 14.73
C GLU A 196 -5.38 7.15 14.76
N HIS A 197 -6.01 6.54 13.75
CA HIS A 197 -6.05 5.09 13.61
C HIS A 197 -4.66 4.49 13.34
N ILE A 198 -3.82 5.17 12.55
CA ILE A 198 -2.41 4.78 12.34
C ILE A 198 -1.64 4.81 13.66
N ALA A 199 -1.77 5.88 14.44
CA ALA A 199 -1.10 5.99 15.74
C ALA A 199 -1.52 4.89 16.73
N TRP A 200 -2.77 4.46 16.69
CA TRP A 200 -3.24 3.32 17.47
C TRP A 200 -2.65 1.99 16.95
N LEU A 201 -2.63 1.79 15.63
CA LEU A 201 -2.08 0.57 15.03
C LEU A 201 -0.57 0.43 15.31
N ILE A 202 0.19 1.54 15.32
CA ILE A 202 1.60 1.56 15.72
C ILE A 202 1.74 0.98 17.14
N ARG A 203 0.99 1.51 18.11
CA ARG A 203 1.04 1.02 19.50
C ARG A 203 0.68 -0.45 19.60
N TYR A 204 -0.36 -0.89 18.89
CA TYR A 204 -0.77 -2.29 18.86
C TYR A 204 0.34 -3.21 18.33
N LEU A 205 0.99 -2.82 17.21
CA LEU A 205 2.06 -3.61 16.59
C LEU A 205 3.37 -3.58 17.40
N GLN A 206 3.66 -2.49 18.11
CA GLN A 206 4.81 -2.42 19.03
C GLN A 206 4.65 -3.37 20.21
N GLU A 207 3.42 -3.56 20.70
CA GLU A 207 3.08 -4.48 21.79
C GLU A 207 2.80 -5.92 21.31
N TYR A 208 2.86 -6.17 19.98
CA TYR A 208 2.56 -7.48 19.42
C TYR A 208 3.71 -8.47 19.70
N GLU A 209 3.47 -9.44 20.56
CA GLU A 209 4.50 -10.40 21.00
C GLU A 209 4.89 -11.43 19.93
N ASN A 210 4.02 -11.67 18.95
CA ASN A 210 4.23 -12.63 17.89
C ASN A 210 4.97 -11.98 16.70
N ALA A 211 5.26 -12.76 15.67
CA ALA A 211 5.94 -12.28 14.49
C ALA A 211 4.96 -11.63 13.50
N PHE A 212 5.44 -10.64 12.74
CA PHE A 212 4.69 -10.15 11.59
C PHE A 212 5.58 -9.82 10.39
N ILE A 213 4.95 -9.85 9.20
CA ILE A 213 5.53 -9.34 7.96
C ILE A 213 4.62 -8.20 7.48
N LEU A 214 5.20 -7.03 7.31
CA LEU A 214 4.52 -5.81 6.92
C LEU A 214 5.04 -5.31 5.59
N ILE A 215 4.15 -5.09 4.63
CA ILE A 215 4.41 -4.30 3.43
C ILE A 215 3.80 -2.92 3.65
N SER A 216 4.57 -1.86 3.53
CA SER A 216 4.09 -0.48 3.57
C SER A 216 5.01 0.46 2.81
N HIS A 217 4.45 1.52 2.27
CA HIS A 217 5.15 2.68 1.69
C HIS A 217 5.16 3.89 2.63
N ASP A 218 4.66 3.72 3.85
CA ASP A 218 4.69 4.72 4.92
C ASP A 218 5.96 4.53 5.75
N ILE A 219 6.99 5.35 5.48
CA ILE A 219 8.31 5.24 6.13
C ILE A 219 8.23 5.49 7.63
N PRO A 220 7.57 6.55 8.13
CA PRO A 220 7.37 6.75 9.57
C PRO A 220 6.76 5.53 10.26
N PHE A 221 5.70 4.97 9.68
CA PHE A 221 5.05 3.77 10.19
C PHE A 221 6.00 2.57 10.24
N LEU A 222 6.79 2.33 9.19
CA LEU A 222 7.79 1.26 9.16
C LEU A 222 8.86 1.47 10.25
N ASN A 223 9.37 2.69 10.41
CA ASN A 223 10.41 2.99 11.39
C ASN A 223 9.96 2.71 12.83
N ASP A 224 8.69 2.92 13.13
CA ASP A 224 8.14 2.76 14.47
C ASP A 224 7.85 1.30 14.83
N VAL A 225 7.58 0.43 13.83
CA VAL A 225 7.07 -0.93 14.12
C VAL A 225 7.99 -2.07 13.72
N VAL A 226 8.96 -1.87 12.79
CA VAL A 226 9.83 -2.95 12.31
C VAL A 226 11.22 -2.92 12.91
N ASN A 227 11.82 -4.09 13.09
CA ASN A 227 13.20 -4.25 13.55
C ASN A 227 14.10 -4.98 12.55
N ILE A 228 13.53 -5.48 11.46
CA ILE A 228 14.23 -6.13 10.37
C ILE A 228 13.59 -5.67 9.06
N ILE A 229 14.43 -5.35 8.07
CA ILE A 229 14.00 -5.06 6.71
C ILE A 229 14.46 -6.18 5.78
N TYR A 230 13.53 -6.67 4.99
CA TYR A 230 13.83 -7.45 3.80
C TYR A 230 13.58 -6.59 2.56
N HIS A 231 14.65 -6.30 1.82
CA HIS A 231 14.60 -5.50 0.61
C HIS A 231 14.51 -6.38 -0.62
N MET A 232 13.43 -6.24 -1.36
CA MET A 232 13.19 -6.94 -2.62
C MET A 232 13.58 -6.04 -3.77
N GLU A 233 14.60 -6.44 -4.50
CA GLU A 233 15.13 -5.69 -5.65
C GLU A 233 15.71 -6.65 -6.68
N ASN A 234 15.41 -6.42 -7.96
CA ASN A 234 15.95 -7.21 -9.07
C ASN A 234 15.79 -8.72 -8.89
N GLN A 235 14.60 -9.17 -8.44
CA GLN A 235 14.22 -10.57 -8.23
C GLN A 235 14.91 -11.24 -7.01
N HIS A 236 15.77 -10.52 -6.27
CA HIS A 236 16.44 -10.99 -5.08
C HIS A 236 15.86 -10.39 -3.80
N LEU A 237 16.16 -11.00 -2.67
CA LEU A 237 15.68 -10.59 -1.36
C LEU A 237 16.85 -10.51 -0.37
N ASP A 238 17.19 -9.31 0.04
CA ASP A 238 18.29 -9.04 0.97
C ASP A 238 17.77 -8.69 2.36
N ARG A 239 18.38 -9.27 3.41
CA ARG A 239 18.02 -9.02 4.82
C ARG A 239 18.92 -7.96 5.44
N TYR A 240 18.30 -6.98 6.10
CA TYR A 240 18.95 -5.91 6.87
C TYR A 240 18.40 -5.88 8.29
N VAL A 241 19.28 -5.75 9.29
CA VAL A 241 18.86 -5.63 10.69
C VAL A 241 18.76 -4.16 11.08
N GLY A 242 17.62 -3.77 11.58
CA GLY A 242 17.28 -2.42 11.96
C GLY A 242 15.96 -1.97 11.34
N ASN A 243 15.59 -0.71 11.58
CA ASN A 243 14.44 -0.04 10.98
C ASN A 243 14.76 0.45 9.54
N TYR A 244 13.82 1.16 8.93
CA TYR A 244 13.97 1.63 7.55
C TYR A 244 15.13 2.62 7.37
N ASP A 245 15.32 3.58 8.29
CA ASP A 245 16.40 4.57 8.21
C ASP A 245 17.77 3.88 8.23
N LYS A 246 17.94 2.90 9.13
CA LYS A 246 19.16 2.09 9.19
C LYS A 246 19.42 1.28 7.93
N PHE A 247 18.36 0.72 7.35
CA PHE A 247 18.44 0.03 6.07
C PHE A 247 18.94 0.97 4.98
N GLU A 248 18.36 2.18 4.88
CA GLU A 248 18.70 3.16 3.85
C GLU A 248 20.18 3.58 3.91
N GLU A 249 20.70 3.84 5.12
CA GLU A 249 22.13 4.10 5.35
C GLU A 249 23.02 2.96 4.83
N VAL A 250 22.72 1.73 5.22
CA VAL A 250 23.52 0.55 4.84
C VAL A 250 23.39 0.26 3.35
N TYR A 251 22.19 0.39 2.79
CA TYR A 251 21.94 0.18 1.37
C TYR A 251 22.67 1.21 0.49
N ALA A 252 22.65 2.49 0.87
CA ALA A 252 23.38 3.54 0.16
C ALA A 252 24.89 3.24 0.10
N VAL A 253 25.48 2.78 1.22
CA VAL A 253 26.90 2.40 1.27
C VAL A 253 27.18 1.18 0.37
N LYS A 254 26.37 0.13 0.45
CA LYS A 254 26.51 -1.06 -0.41
C LYS A 254 26.41 -0.72 -1.89
N LYS A 255 25.43 0.11 -2.27
CA LYS A 255 25.22 0.55 -3.64
C LYS A 255 26.43 1.33 -4.15
N ALA A 256 26.94 2.30 -3.38
CA ALA A 256 28.14 3.05 -3.74
C ALA A 256 29.37 2.16 -3.91
N GLN A 257 29.55 1.15 -3.04
CA GLN A 257 30.64 0.17 -3.17
C GLN A 257 30.50 -0.68 -4.44
N LEU A 258 29.30 -1.14 -4.76
CA LEU A 258 29.04 -1.94 -5.97
C LEU A 258 29.29 -1.12 -7.24
N GLU A 259 28.85 0.14 -7.28
CA GLU A 259 29.12 1.05 -8.40
C GLU A 259 30.60 1.34 -8.58
N ALA A 260 31.34 1.54 -7.47
CA ALA A 260 32.77 1.74 -7.51
C ALA A 260 33.51 0.50 -8.01
N ALA A 261 33.11 -0.69 -7.55
CA ALA A 261 33.66 -1.98 -8.02
C ALA A 261 33.38 -2.19 -9.51
N TYR A 262 32.15 -1.91 -9.97
CA TYR A 262 31.77 -1.97 -11.37
C TYR A 262 32.64 -1.05 -12.24
N ARG A 263 32.76 0.24 -11.86
CA ARG A 263 33.58 1.21 -12.61
C ARG A 263 35.02 0.73 -12.73
N LYS A 264 35.59 0.24 -11.62
CA LYS A 264 36.96 -0.31 -11.61
C LYS A 264 37.11 -1.53 -12.53
N GLN A 265 36.15 -2.44 -12.49
CA GLN A 265 36.14 -3.64 -13.34
C GLN A 265 35.97 -3.25 -14.83
N GLN A 266 35.07 -2.33 -15.16
CA GLN A 266 34.90 -1.85 -16.56
C GLN A 266 36.16 -1.18 -17.11
N GLN A 267 36.89 -0.44 -16.28
CA GLN A 267 38.17 0.12 -16.67
C GLN A 267 39.19 -1.01 -16.93
N GLU A 268 39.31 -2.00 -16.05
CA GLU A 268 40.18 -3.16 -16.25
C GLU A 268 39.83 -3.95 -17.52
N ILE A 269 38.53 -4.19 -17.76
CA ILE A 269 38.04 -4.83 -18.98
C ILE A 269 38.42 -4.03 -20.22
N SER A 270 38.26 -2.70 -20.20
CA SER A 270 38.64 -1.82 -21.30
C SER A 270 40.14 -1.89 -21.59
N GLU A 271 40.99 -1.78 -20.56
CA GLU A 271 42.45 -1.86 -20.68
C GLU A 271 42.90 -3.22 -21.24
N LEU A 272 42.30 -4.31 -20.76
CA LEU A 272 42.60 -5.66 -21.25
C LEU A 272 42.15 -5.84 -22.72
N LYS A 273 40.96 -5.37 -23.10
CA LYS A 273 40.46 -5.40 -24.49
C LYS A 273 41.38 -4.60 -25.42
N ASP A 274 41.79 -3.40 -25.03
CA ASP A 274 42.68 -2.54 -25.79
C ASP A 274 44.05 -3.18 -25.98
N PHE A 275 44.59 -3.79 -24.91
CA PHE A 275 45.88 -4.49 -25.01
C PHE A 275 45.78 -5.70 -25.98
N VAL A 276 44.73 -6.51 -25.88
CA VAL A 276 44.50 -7.64 -26.77
C VAL A 276 44.37 -7.16 -28.23
N ALA A 277 43.58 -6.11 -28.48
CA ALA A 277 43.38 -5.57 -29.82
C ALA A 277 44.69 -5.12 -30.46
N ARG A 278 45.57 -4.40 -29.72
CA ARG A 278 46.86 -3.88 -30.22
C ARG A 278 47.94 -4.95 -30.42
N ASN A 279 47.86 -6.07 -29.68
CA ASN A 279 48.95 -7.05 -29.61
C ASN A 279 48.62 -8.43 -30.20
N LYS A 280 47.35 -8.73 -30.54
CA LYS A 280 46.91 -10.03 -31.06
C LYS A 280 47.56 -10.38 -32.40
N ALA A 281 47.87 -9.39 -33.26
CA ALA A 281 48.44 -9.57 -34.58
C ALA A 281 49.99 -9.67 -34.58
N ARG A 282 50.67 -9.29 -33.49
CA ARG A 282 52.14 -9.27 -33.42
C ARG A 282 52.66 -10.59 -32.88
N VAL A 283 53.60 -11.24 -33.60
CA VAL A 283 54.14 -12.57 -33.24
C VAL A 283 54.82 -12.53 -31.86
N SER A 284 55.57 -11.48 -31.52
CA SER A 284 56.28 -11.36 -30.22
C SER A 284 55.39 -11.17 -29.00
N THR A 285 54.19 -10.60 -29.16
CA THR A 285 53.26 -10.29 -28.05
C THR A 285 52.00 -11.13 -28.06
N ARG A 286 51.84 -12.01 -29.06
CA ARG A 286 50.66 -12.86 -29.24
C ARG A 286 50.31 -13.72 -28.00
N ASN A 287 51.35 -14.36 -27.41
CA ASN A 287 51.14 -15.23 -26.23
C ASN A 287 50.65 -14.41 -25.01
N MET A 288 51.14 -13.18 -24.83
CA MET A 288 50.65 -12.28 -23.77
C MET A 288 49.24 -11.80 -24.03
N ALA A 289 48.89 -11.48 -25.30
CA ALA A 289 47.54 -11.12 -25.69
C ALA A 289 46.54 -12.28 -25.46
N MET A 290 46.94 -13.51 -25.81
CA MET A 290 46.13 -14.72 -25.55
C MET A 290 45.93 -15.00 -24.06
N SER A 291 46.97 -14.77 -23.23
CA SER A 291 46.83 -14.91 -21.76
C SER A 291 45.82 -13.89 -21.18
N ARG A 292 45.89 -12.62 -21.65
CA ARG A 292 44.92 -11.59 -21.22
C ARG A 292 43.51 -11.83 -21.74
N GLN A 293 43.38 -12.37 -22.97
CA GLN A 293 42.07 -12.79 -23.50
C GLN A 293 41.46 -13.88 -22.61
N LYS A 294 42.25 -14.90 -22.22
CA LYS A 294 41.77 -15.95 -21.28
C LYS A 294 41.37 -15.38 -19.92
N LYS A 295 42.04 -14.29 -19.45
CA LYS A 295 41.63 -13.61 -18.21
C LYS A 295 40.28 -12.93 -18.40
N LEU A 296 40.04 -12.24 -19.52
CA LEU A 296 38.74 -11.64 -19.90
C LEU A 296 37.63 -12.68 -19.96
N ASP A 297 37.91 -13.81 -20.64
CA ASP A 297 36.92 -14.88 -20.85
C ASP A 297 36.53 -15.62 -19.54
N LYS A 298 37.37 -15.50 -18.50
CA LYS A 298 37.13 -16.10 -17.16
C LYS A 298 36.68 -15.09 -16.11
N MET A 299 36.56 -13.83 -16.47
CA MET A 299 36.19 -12.79 -15.54
C MET A 299 34.68 -12.79 -15.35
N ASP A 300 34.23 -12.99 -14.10
CA ASP A 300 32.85 -12.78 -13.73
C ASP A 300 32.54 -11.29 -13.82
N VAL A 301 31.75 -10.93 -14.81
CA VAL A 301 31.40 -9.51 -15.05
C VAL A 301 30.33 -9.10 -14.05
N ILE A 302 30.63 -8.04 -13.29
CA ILE A 302 29.62 -7.41 -12.43
C ILE A 302 28.56 -6.78 -13.35
N GLU A 303 27.35 -7.22 -13.24
CA GLU A 303 26.21 -6.61 -13.92
C GLU A 303 25.52 -5.66 -12.93
N LEU A 304 25.51 -4.37 -13.28
CA LEU A 304 24.61 -3.47 -12.59
C LEU A 304 23.20 -3.69 -13.14
N ALA A 305 22.28 -3.92 -12.25
CA ALA A 305 20.89 -3.96 -12.64
C ALA A 305 20.51 -2.69 -13.39
N ALA A 306 19.73 -2.84 -14.45
CA ALA A 306 19.26 -1.68 -15.21
C ALA A 306 18.50 -0.74 -14.27
N GLU A 307 18.95 0.50 -14.17
CA GLU A 307 18.20 1.50 -13.39
C GLU A 307 16.79 1.59 -13.94
N ARG A 308 15.82 1.42 -13.05
CA ARG A 308 14.42 1.63 -13.43
C ARG A 308 14.22 3.07 -13.81
N PRO A 309 13.41 3.36 -14.83
CA PRO A 309 13.07 4.73 -15.14
C PRO A 309 12.41 5.35 -13.91
N LYS A 310 13.09 6.34 -13.32
CA LYS A 310 12.48 7.13 -12.25
C LYS A 310 11.35 7.94 -12.86
N PRO A 311 10.21 8.06 -12.17
CA PRO A 311 9.14 8.91 -12.65
C PRO A 311 9.62 10.37 -12.70
N GLU A 312 9.21 11.09 -13.75
CA GLU A 312 9.42 12.52 -13.91
C GLU A 312 8.04 13.18 -14.09
N PHE A 313 7.54 13.82 -13.03
CA PHE A 313 6.26 14.49 -13.08
C PHE A 313 6.41 15.98 -13.37
N SER A 314 5.58 16.50 -14.27
CA SER A 314 5.46 17.92 -14.54
C SER A 314 4.02 18.25 -14.97
N PHE A 315 3.48 19.34 -14.46
CA PHE A 315 2.12 19.77 -14.78
C PHE A 315 2.18 21.06 -15.58
N PRO A 316 1.79 21.05 -16.88
CA PRO A 316 1.77 22.25 -17.70
C PRO A 316 0.68 23.20 -17.21
N VAL A 317 1.07 24.49 -17.09
CA VAL A 317 0.15 25.53 -16.64
C VAL A 317 -0.56 26.13 -17.82
N GLY A 318 -1.88 26.05 -17.83
CA GLY A 318 -2.74 26.67 -18.83
C GLY A 318 -2.94 28.18 -18.66
N ARG A 319 -3.99 28.73 -19.26
CA ARG A 319 -4.34 30.16 -19.18
C ARG A 319 -4.52 30.61 -17.74
N THR A 320 -4.16 31.84 -17.46
CA THR A 320 -4.34 32.44 -16.13
C THR A 320 -5.84 32.54 -15.82
N PRO A 321 -6.33 31.94 -14.72
CA PRO A 321 -7.74 32.03 -14.32
C PRO A 321 -8.04 33.38 -13.66
N GLY A 322 -9.31 33.62 -13.35
CA GLY A 322 -9.75 34.73 -12.51
C GLY A 322 -9.07 34.76 -11.13
N ARG A 323 -9.36 35.77 -10.32
CA ARG A 323 -8.78 35.89 -8.97
C ARG A 323 -9.26 34.74 -8.06
N TYR A 324 -10.57 34.51 -8.06
CA TYR A 324 -11.17 33.42 -7.29
C TYR A 324 -11.35 32.20 -8.18
N ILE A 325 -10.96 31.06 -7.66
CA ILE A 325 -11.14 29.75 -8.31
C ILE A 325 -12.49 29.17 -7.91
N PHE A 326 -12.75 29.13 -6.61
CA PHE A 326 -14.03 28.75 -6.03
C PHE A 326 -14.38 29.72 -4.92
N GLU A 327 -15.63 30.16 -4.90
CA GLU A 327 -16.23 30.89 -3.78
C GLU A 327 -17.50 30.16 -3.35
N THR A 328 -17.65 29.93 -2.05
CA THR A 328 -18.83 29.26 -1.51
C THR A 328 -19.62 30.23 -0.61
N LYS A 329 -20.94 30.19 -0.72
CA LYS A 329 -21.87 30.99 0.11
C LYS A 329 -22.78 30.03 0.85
N ASP A 330 -22.58 29.93 2.15
CA ASP A 330 -23.35 29.04 3.04
C ASP A 330 -23.50 27.60 2.49
N LEU A 331 -22.45 27.08 1.85
CA LEU A 331 -22.45 25.77 1.21
C LEU A 331 -22.62 24.67 2.26
N VAL A 332 -23.63 23.83 2.09
CA VAL A 332 -23.86 22.63 2.87
C VAL A 332 -23.63 21.40 1.98
N ILE A 333 -22.60 20.62 2.28
CA ILE A 333 -22.26 19.41 1.54
C ILE A 333 -22.92 18.17 2.17
N GLY A 334 -23.23 17.18 1.36
CA GLY A 334 -23.81 15.91 1.80
C GLY A 334 -24.45 15.16 0.64
N TYR A 335 -24.98 13.97 0.91
CA TYR A 335 -25.76 13.18 -0.04
C TYR A 335 -27.25 13.22 0.30
N VAL A 336 -27.64 12.67 1.43
CA VAL A 336 -29.01 12.69 1.98
C VAL A 336 -29.03 13.55 3.24
N GLU A 337 -28.01 13.38 4.07
CA GLU A 337 -27.82 14.13 5.32
C GLU A 337 -26.67 15.14 5.16
N PRO A 338 -26.75 16.30 5.83
CA PRO A 338 -25.69 17.28 5.82
C PRO A 338 -24.44 16.77 6.54
N LEU A 339 -23.30 16.79 5.84
CA LEU A 339 -21.97 16.44 6.38
C LEU A 339 -21.22 17.67 6.91
N SER A 340 -21.67 18.89 6.58
CA SER A 340 -21.04 20.12 7.04
C SER A 340 -22.06 21.13 7.55
N LYS A 341 -21.59 21.99 8.46
CA LYS A 341 -22.22 23.28 8.72
C LYS A 341 -22.14 24.15 7.46
N PRO A 342 -22.93 25.26 7.34
CA PRO A 342 -22.78 26.19 6.24
C PRO A 342 -21.33 26.69 6.11
N LEU A 343 -20.74 26.54 4.91
CA LEU A 343 -19.36 26.90 4.60
C LEU A 343 -19.30 28.11 3.69
N SER A 344 -18.56 29.13 4.10
CA SER A 344 -18.23 30.28 3.28
C SER A 344 -16.71 30.38 3.18
N ILE A 345 -16.15 29.73 2.17
CA ILE A 345 -14.72 29.66 1.90
C ILE A 345 -14.42 30.15 0.49
N ALA A 346 -13.21 30.68 0.29
CA ALA A 346 -12.74 31.12 -1.01
C ALA A 346 -11.36 30.54 -1.29
N LEU A 347 -11.19 29.91 -2.46
CA LEU A 347 -9.89 29.48 -2.97
C LEU A 347 -9.42 30.47 -4.02
N GLU A 348 -8.33 31.17 -3.72
CA GLU A 348 -7.75 32.15 -4.63
C GLU A 348 -6.73 31.52 -5.59
N ARG A 349 -6.52 32.18 -6.71
CA ARG A 349 -5.53 31.80 -7.72
C ARG A 349 -4.13 31.75 -7.12
N GLY A 350 -3.39 30.65 -7.43
CA GLY A 350 -2.01 30.44 -7.01
C GLY A 350 -1.86 29.95 -5.58
N HIS A 351 -2.94 29.84 -4.83
CA HIS A 351 -2.91 29.24 -3.50
C HIS A 351 -2.79 27.71 -3.60
N LYS A 352 -2.02 27.16 -2.70
CA LYS A 352 -1.90 25.71 -2.49
C LYS A 352 -2.42 25.39 -1.10
N VAL A 353 -3.47 24.60 -1.04
CA VAL A 353 -4.23 24.31 0.18
C VAL A 353 -4.29 22.81 0.40
N ALA A 354 -4.03 22.37 1.62
CA ALA A 354 -4.30 21.00 2.06
C ALA A 354 -5.63 20.92 2.80
N LEU A 355 -6.46 19.96 2.43
CA LEU A 355 -7.72 19.65 3.09
C LEU A 355 -7.49 18.42 3.98
N ILE A 356 -7.55 18.60 5.30
CA ILE A 356 -7.28 17.57 6.28
C ILE A 356 -8.52 17.22 7.11
N GLY A 357 -8.48 16.09 7.81
CA GLY A 357 -9.53 15.61 8.70
C GLY A 357 -9.71 14.10 8.62
N ALA A 358 -10.50 13.53 9.53
CA ALA A 358 -10.77 12.11 9.61
C ALA A 358 -11.41 11.56 8.31
N ASN A 359 -11.35 10.24 8.13
CA ASN A 359 -12.00 9.59 7.00
C ASN A 359 -13.54 9.65 7.16
N GLY A 360 -14.24 9.86 6.02
CA GLY A 360 -15.70 9.96 6.03
C GLY A 360 -16.26 11.32 6.49
N ILE A 361 -15.41 12.31 6.81
CA ILE A 361 -15.83 13.64 7.26
C ILE A 361 -16.41 14.53 6.13
N GLY A 362 -16.22 14.10 4.88
CA GLY A 362 -16.76 14.82 3.72
C GLY A 362 -15.71 15.52 2.84
N LYS A 363 -14.41 15.23 2.97
CA LYS A 363 -13.34 15.84 2.15
C LYS A 363 -13.55 15.65 0.65
N THR A 364 -13.70 14.41 0.19
CA THR A 364 -14.02 14.07 -1.21
C THR A 364 -15.37 14.64 -1.64
N THR A 365 -16.35 14.68 -0.73
CA THR A 365 -17.67 15.26 -1.01
C THR A 365 -17.55 16.76 -1.27
N LEU A 366 -16.72 17.47 -0.51
CA LEU A 366 -16.43 18.89 -0.74
C LEU A 366 -15.81 19.11 -2.13
N LEU A 367 -14.77 18.34 -2.50
CA LEU A 367 -14.16 18.41 -3.83
C LEU A 367 -15.19 18.19 -4.94
N LYS A 368 -16.03 17.15 -4.80
CA LYS A 368 -17.07 16.83 -5.79
C LYS A 368 -18.17 17.90 -5.86
N SER A 369 -18.50 18.53 -4.73
CA SER A 369 -19.45 19.65 -4.70
C SER A 369 -18.86 20.91 -5.34
N LEU A 370 -17.57 21.22 -5.12
CA LEU A 370 -16.88 22.33 -5.80
C LEU A 370 -16.84 22.13 -7.32
N LEU A 371 -16.68 20.89 -7.77
CA LEU A 371 -16.73 20.53 -9.19
C LEU A 371 -18.15 20.50 -9.78
N GLY A 372 -19.18 20.58 -8.95
CA GLY A 372 -20.58 20.42 -9.38
C GLY A 372 -20.98 18.99 -9.72
N LEU A 373 -20.17 18.00 -9.35
CA LEU A 373 -20.45 16.57 -9.56
C LEU A 373 -21.50 16.04 -8.57
N ILE A 374 -21.63 16.68 -7.42
CA ILE A 374 -22.63 16.39 -6.39
C ILE A 374 -23.36 17.70 -6.09
N PRO A 375 -24.72 17.71 -6.10
CA PRO A 375 -25.47 18.90 -5.76
C PRO A 375 -25.29 19.27 -4.29
N ALA A 376 -25.20 20.58 -4.00
CA ALA A 376 -25.20 21.07 -2.63
C ALA A 376 -26.58 20.86 -1.99
N LEU A 377 -26.61 20.52 -0.69
CA LEU A 377 -27.85 20.44 0.10
C LEU A 377 -28.34 21.82 0.53
N GLY A 378 -27.46 22.83 0.54
CA GLY A 378 -27.80 24.23 0.85
C GLY A 378 -26.69 25.15 0.39
N GLY A 379 -26.99 26.44 0.21
CA GLY A 379 -26.05 27.42 -0.28
C GLY A 379 -25.64 27.19 -1.74
N GLY A 380 -24.45 27.65 -2.11
CA GLY A 380 -23.97 27.50 -3.48
C GLY A 380 -22.47 27.65 -3.64
N VAL A 381 -21.99 27.22 -4.81
CA VAL A 381 -20.60 27.34 -5.25
C VAL A 381 -20.55 28.22 -6.48
N GLU A 382 -19.77 29.28 -6.44
CA GLU A 382 -19.44 30.11 -7.60
C GLU A 382 -18.05 29.68 -8.11
N GLN A 383 -18.00 29.25 -9.37
CA GLN A 383 -16.74 28.92 -10.05
C GLN A 383 -16.20 30.14 -10.77
N GLY A 384 -14.90 30.36 -10.67
CA GLY A 384 -14.22 31.45 -11.37
C GLY A 384 -14.21 31.31 -12.89
N GLU A 385 -13.73 32.33 -13.58
CA GLU A 385 -13.62 32.32 -15.03
C GLU A 385 -12.34 31.63 -15.52
N ASN A 386 -12.39 31.03 -16.71
CA ASN A 386 -11.26 30.40 -17.41
C ASN A 386 -10.60 29.28 -16.61
N LEU A 387 -11.37 28.50 -15.86
CA LEU A 387 -10.85 27.36 -15.13
C LEU A 387 -10.50 26.19 -16.07
N MET A 388 -9.29 25.67 -15.90
CA MET A 388 -8.79 24.45 -16.54
C MET A 388 -8.42 23.50 -15.41
N ILE A 389 -9.40 22.69 -15.00
CA ILE A 389 -9.31 21.85 -13.80
C ILE A 389 -8.77 20.48 -14.15
N GLY A 390 -7.69 20.06 -13.48
CA GLY A 390 -7.22 18.69 -13.41
C GLY A 390 -7.70 18.05 -12.11
N TYR A 391 -8.49 16.99 -12.21
CA TYR A 391 -9.00 16.27 -11.06
C TYR A 391 -8.41 14.86 -10.99
N PHE A 392 -7.76 14.56 -9.87
CA PHE A 392 -7.28 13.22 -9.55
C PHE A 392 -8.25 12.59 -8.54
N GLU A 393 -9.04 11.63 -9.01
CA GLU A 393 -10.01 10.92 -8.19
C GLU A 393 -9.35 9.76 -7.44
N GLN A 394 -9.77 9.50 -6.21
CA GLN A 394 -9.21 8.45 -5.34
C GLN A 394 -9.33 7.05 -5.96
N GLU A 395 -10.51 6.68 -6.45
CA GLU A 395 -10.76 5.38 -7.09
C GLU A 395 -11.65 5.53 -8.34
N ILE A 396 -11.29 4.84 -9.41
CA ILE A 396 -12.16 4.68 -10.56
C ILE A 396 -13.06 3.46 -10.33
N LYS A 397 -14.36 3.67 -10.25
CA LYS A 397 -15.34 2.58 -10.15
C LYS A 397 -15.42 1.81 -11.48
N GLY A 398 -15.16 0.52 -11.43
CA GLY A 398 -15.35 -0.41 -12.55
C GLY A 398 -14.05 -1.02 -13.09
N GLU A 399 -14.18 -2.16 -13.81
CA GLU A 399 -13.06 -2.82 -14.47
C GLU A 399 -12.70 -2.11 -15.77
N ASN A 400 -11.58 -1.39 -15.78
CA ASN A 400 -11.04 -0.82 -17.01
C ASN A 400 -10.29 -1.90 -17.82
N LYS A 401 -10.92 -2.37 -18.89
CA LYS A 401 -10.37 -3.42 -19.78
C LYS A 401 -9.44 -2.88 -20.87
N ARG A 402 -9.29 -1.56 -21.00
CA ARG A 402 -8.41 -0.93 -21.97
C ARG A 402 -6.95 -1.13 -21.59
N THR A 403 -6.07 -1.15 -22.57
CA THR A 403 -4.64 -1.04 -22.36
C THR A 403 -4.27 0.37 -21.92
N CYS A 404 -3.10 0.54 -21.26
CA CYS A 404 -2.64 1.88 -20.88
C CYS A 404 -2.50 2.82 -22.09
N ILE A 405 -2.11 2.27 -23.24
CA ILE A 405 -2.01 3.02 -24.50
C ILE A 405 -3.39 3.53 -24.93
N GLU A 406 -4.38 2.66 -24.99
CA GLU A 406 -5.76 3.02 -25.36
C GLU A 406 -6.35 4.05 -24.39
N GLU A 407 -6.05 3.90 -23.10
CA GLU A 407 -6.54 4.80 -22.04
C GLU A 407 -6.00 6.23 -22.18
N ILE A 408 -4.74 6.39 -22.63
CA ILE A 408 -4.17 7.71 -22.93
C ILE A 408 -4.66 8.23 -24.28
N TRP A 409 -4.76 7.37 -25.29
CA TRP A 409 -5.23 7.80 -26.62
C TRP A 409 -6.67 8.29 -26.64
N GLU A 410 -7.53 7.71 -25.82
CA GLU A 410 -8.92 8.20 -25.71
C GLU A 410 -8.98 9.68 -25.33
N GLU A 411 -8.11 10.11 -24.42
CA GLU A 411 -8.06 11.48 -23.95
C GLU A 411 -7.23 12.39 -24.85
N PHE A 412 -6.17 11.83 -25.47
CA PHE A 412 -5.21 12.55 -26.32
C PHE A 412 -5.13 11.91 -27.73
N PRO A 413 -6.20 11.98 -28.53
CA PRO A 413 -6.23 11.30 -29.85
C PRO A 413 -5.24 11.87 -30.86
N ALA A 414 -4.72 13.08 -30.63
CA ALA A 414 -3.71 13.70 -31.47
C ALA A 414 -2.28 13.16 -31.25
N PHE A 415 -2.04 12.42 -30.15
CA PHE A 415 -0.73 11.86 -29.87
C PHE A 415 -0.41 10.71 -30.81
N SER A 416 0.83 10.66 -31.30
CA SER A 416 1.38 9.48 -31.95
C SER A 416 1.61 8.36 -30.93
N GLN A 417 1.73 7.12 -31.41
CA GLN A 417 2.04 5.96 -30.55
C GLN A 417 3.35 6.16 -29.75
N TYR A 418 4.33 6.82 -30.35
CA TYR A 418 5.57 7.14 -29.69
C TYR A 418 5.37 8.12 -28.52
N GLU A 419 4.58 9.18 -28.72
CA GLU A 419 4.29 10.18 -27.69
C GLU A 419 3.53 9.57 -26.51
N VAL A 420 2.53 8.71 -26.78
CA VAL A 420 1.81 7.98 -25.72
C VAL A 420 2.74 7.09 -24.93
N ARG A 421 3.60 6.30 -25.58
CA ARG A 421 4.59 5.46 -24.89
C ARG A 421 5.60 6.29 -24.10
N ALA A 422 6.08 7.39 -24.65
CA ALA A 422 7.00 8.28 -23.98
C ALA A 422 6.37 8.96 -22.76
N ALA A 423 5.09 9.37 -22.83
CA ALA A 423 4.35 9.94 -21.71
C ALA A 423 4.19 8.93 -20.55
N LEU A 424 3.79 7.68 -20.86
CA LEU A 424 3.67 6.61 -19.88
C LEU A 424 5.03 6.24 -19.27
N ALA A 425 6.09 6.17 -20.09
CA ALA A 425 7.44 5.87 -19.61
C ALA A 425 7.97 6.96 -18.66
N ARG A 426 7.69 8.25 -18.92
CA ARG A 426 8.01 9.36 -17.99
C ARG A 426 7.32 9.22 -16.64
N CYS A 427 6.18 8.55 -16.57
CA CYS A 427 5.54 8.23 -15.30
C CYS A 427 6.18 7.02 -14.57
N GLY A 428 7.30 6.48 -15.08
CA GLY A 428 7.98 5.33 -14.49
C GLY A 428 7.32 3.98 -14.81
N LEU A 429 6.49 3.92 -15.85
CA LEU A 429 5.89 2.67 -16.32
C LEU A 429 6.83 1.96 -17.30
N THR A 430 7.06 0.67 -17.09
CA THR A 430 7.87 -0.16 -18.00
C THR A 430 7.09 -0.47 -19.28
N THR A 431 7.78 -0.87 -20.34
CA THR A 431 7.15 -1.24 -21.63
C THR A 431 6.03 -2.28 -21.45
N LYS A 432 6.22 -3.24 -20.55
CA LYS A 432 5.22 -4.26 -20.24
C LYS A 432 3.96 -3.67 -19.59
N HIS A 433 4.12 -2.77 -18.62
CA HIS A 433 2.98 -2.07 -18.00
C HIS A 433 2.22 -1.25 -19.04
N ILE A 434 2.94 -0.58 -19.93
CA ILE A 434 2.37 0.25 -21.01
C ILE A 434 1.45 -0.57 -21.95
N GLU A 435 1.81 -1.83 -22.22
CA GLU A 435 1.05 -2.74 -23.07
C GLU A 435 -0.04 -3.52 -22.34
N SER A 436 -0.02 -3.50 -21.00
CA SER A 436 -1.00 -4.22 -20.18
C SER A 436 -2.33 -3.47 -20.08
N GLN A 437 -3.39 -4.23 -19.78
CA GLN A 437 -4.69 -3.63 -19.44
C GLN A 437 -4.61 -2.94 -18.08
N VAL A 438 -5.26 -1.77 -17.95
CA VAL A 438 -5.25 -0.98 -16.71
C VAL A 438 -5.71 -1.78 -15.49
N ARG A 439 -6.71 -2.65 -15.65
CA ARG A 439 -7.22 -3.50 -14.56
C ARG A 439 -6.22 -4.53 -14.00
N VAL A 440 -5.18 -4.87 -14.76
CA VAL A 440 -4.17 -5.87 -14.38
C VAL A 440 -3.00 -5.21 -13.64
N LEU A 441 -2.92 -3.89 -13.68
CA LEU A 441 -1.89 -3.11 -13.00
C LEU A 441 -2.13 -3.06 -11.49
N SER A 442 -1.05 -2.96 -10.72
CA SER A 442 -1.12 -2.62 -9.31
C SER A 442 -1.75 -1.25 -9.08
N GLY A 443 -2.26 -0.99 -7.87
CA GLY A 443 -2.84 0.32 -7.53
C GLY A 443 -1.91 1.49 -7.80
N GLY A 444 -0.60 1.33 -7.52
CA GLY A 444 0.41 2.35 -7.80
C GLY A 444 0.67 2.59 -9.30
N GLU A 445 0.67 1.54 -10.10
CA GLU A 445 0.79 1.66 -11.55
C GLU A 445 -0.46 2.31 -12.17
N GLN A 446 -1.65 1.98 -11.67
CA GLN A 446 -2.89 2.66 -12.07
C GLN A 446 -2.87 4.15 -11.69
N ALA A 447 -2.35 4.50 -10.50
CA ALA A 447 -2.17 5.89 -10.10
C ALA A 447 -1.22 6.64 -11.05
N LYS A 448 -0.11 6.00 -11.47
CA LYS A 448 0.83 6.56 -12.46
C LYS A 448 0.17 6.78 -13.83
N VAL A 449 -0.73 5.91 -14.28
CA VAL A 449 -1.51 6.13 -15.52
C VAL A 449 -2.43 7.35 -15.38
N ARG A 450 -3.10 7.52 -14.23
CA ARG A 450 -3.94 8.70 -13.95
C ARG A 450 -3.13 9.98 -13.88
N LEU A 451 -1.96 9.97 -13.24
CA LEU A 451 -1.05 11.11 -13.23
C LEU A 451 -0.56 11.45 -14.63
N CYS A 452 -0.30 10.45 -15.49
CA CYS A 452 0.06 10.66 -16.89
C CYS A 452 -1.00 11.49 -17.64
N LYS A 453 -2.29 11.25 -17.40
CA LYS A 453 -3.37 12.08 -17.99
C LYS A 453 -3.27 13.53 -17.55
N LEU A 454 -3.09 13.78 -16.25
CA LEU A 454 -2.95 15.14 -15.73
C LEU A 454 -1.72 15.86 -16.24
N MET A 455 -0.59 15.15 -16.41
CA MET A 455 0.67 15.70 -16.92
C MET A 455 0.60 16.13 -18.38
N ASN A 456 -0.29 15.54 -19.16
CA ASN A 456 -0.44 15.86 -20.58
C ASN A 456 -1.61 16.82 -20.87
N ARG A 457 -2.30 17.28 -19.82
CA ARG A 457 -3.37 18.26 -19.90
C ARG A 457 -2.91 19.61 -19.36
N GLU A 458 -3.14 20.68 -20.11
CA GLU A 458 -2.94 22.03 -19.56
C GLU A 458 -3.96 22.29 -18.46
N THR A 459 -3.48 22.63 -17.26
CA THR A 459 -4.32 22.90 -16.10
C THR A 459 -3.90 24.20 -15.43
N ASN A 460 -4.82 24.90 -14.79
CA ASN A 460 -4.52 26.02 -13.92
C ASN A 460 -5.00 25.80 -12.48
N VAL A 461 -5.76 24.71 -12.28
CA VAL A 461 -6.19 24.22 -10.98
C VAL A 461 -6.01 22.70 -10.92
N LEU A 462 -5.35 22.20 -9.89
CA LEU A 462 -5.25 20.78 -9.57
C LEU A 462 -6.05 20.48 -8.30
N LEU A 463 -7.01 19.58 -8.43
CA LEU A 463 -7.75 18.99 -7.31
C LEU A 463 -7.30 17.55 -7.15
N LEU A 464 -6.64 17.23 -6.05
CA LEU A 464 -5.99 15.93 -5.85
C LEU A 464 -6.60 15.26 -4.60
N ASP A 465 -7.25 14.13 -4.81
CA ASP A 465 -7.87 13.34 -3.75
C ASP A 465 -6.99 12.13 -3.41
N GLU A 466 -6.24 12.24 -2.30
CA GLU A 466 -5.30 11.25 -1.79
C GLU A 466 -4.32 10.71 -2.88
N PRO A 467 -3.58 11.56 -3.58
CA PRO A 467 -2.75 11.15 -4.70
C PRO A 467 -1.52 10.33 -4.30
N THR A 468 -1.18 10.29 -3.01
CA THR A 468 -0.04 9.53 -2.46
C THR A 468 -0.37 8.06 -2.23
N ASN A 469 -1.66 7.70 -2.16
CA ASN A 469 -2.07 6.32 -1.93
C ASN A 469 -1.54 5.41 -3.03
N HIS A 470 -0.97 4.28 -2.62
CA HIS A 470 -0.36 3.28 -3.48
C HIS A 470 0.90 3.71 -4.27
N LEU A 471 1.36 4.96 -4.16
CA LEU A 471 2.62 5.37 -4.78
C LEU A 471 3.82 4.86 -3.98
N ASP A 472 4.84 4.39 -4.69
CA ASP A 472 6.14 4.09 -4.10
C ASP A 472 6.88 5.38 -3.68
N VAL A 473 7.91 5.24 -2.88
CA VAL A 473 8.65 6.37 -2.29
C VAL A 473 9.19 7.32 -3.37
N ASP A 474 9.81 6.77 -4.43
CA ASP A 474 10.34 7.58 -5.53
C ASP A 474 9.25 8.40 -6.23
N ALA A 475 8.08 7.81 -6.46
CA ALA A 475 6.94 8.51 -7.09
C ALA A 475 6.31 9.56 -6.15
N LYS A 476 6.26 9.31 -4.84
CA LYS A 476 5.80 10.30 -3.85
C LYS A 476 6.72 11.51 -3.82
N GLU A 477 8.03 11.32 -3.75
CA GLU A 477 9.02 12.40 -3.75
C GLU A 477 8.94 13.23 -5.03
N GLU A 478 8.83 12.56 -6.18
CA GLU A 478 8.75 13.25 -7.46
C GLU A 478 7.42 14.02 -7.61
N LEU A 479 6.30 13.47 -7.13
CA LEU A 479 5.02 14.18 -7.08
C LEU A 479 5.11 15.41 -6.18
N LYS A 480 5.75 15.28 -5.01
CA LYS A 480 6.01 16.39 -4.08
C LYS A 480 6.81 17.49 -4.76
N ARG A 481 7.89 17.15 -5.49
CA ARG A 481 8.69 18.09 -6.27
C ARG A 481 7.84 18.79 -7.33
N ALA A 482 7.10 18.03 -8.13
CA ALA A 482 6.30 18.58 -9.22
C ALA A 482 5.20 19.52 -8.72
N LEU A 483 4.55 19.19 -7.59
CA LEU A 483 3.54 20.04 -6.97
C LEU A 483 4.15 21.33 -6.36
N LYS A 484 5.38 21.27 -5.83
CA LYS A 484 6.12 22.47 -5.39
C LYS A 484 6.38 23.43 -6.55
N GLU A 485 6.81 22.90 -7.69
CA GLU A 485 7.14 23.67 -8.89
C GLU A 485 5.91 24.18 -9.66
N TYR A 486 4.76 23.51 -9.49
CA TYR A 486 3.53 23.90 -10.18
C TYR A 486 3.07 25.30 -9.76
N ARG A 487 2.86 26.18 -10.76
CA ARG A 487 2.49 27.60 -10.55
C ARG A 487 0.99 27.86 -10.52
N GLY A 488 0.17 26.85 -10.74
CA GLY A 488 -1.28 26.93 -10.63
C GLY A 488 -1.77 26.80 -9.19
N THR A 489 -3.08 26.74 -9.04
CA THR A 489 -3.76 26.53 -7.75
C THR A 489 -3.84 25.04 -7.45
N VAL A 490 -3.63 24.65 -6.20
CA VAL A 490 -3.72 23.24 -5.77
C VAL A 490 -4.66 23.13 -4.57
N LEU A 491 -5.61 22.22 -4.64
CA LEU A 491 -6.38 21.77 -3.48
C LEU A 491 -6.12 20.25 -3.33
N LEU A 492 -5.45 19.90 -2.24
CA LEU A 492 -4.91 18.57 -1.99
C LEU A 492 -5.58 17.94 -0.76
N ILE A 493 -6.21 16.79 -0.91
CA ILE A 493 -6.54 15.93 0.22
C ILE A 493 -5.36 15.00 0.46
N CYS A 494 -4.79 15.04 1.65
CA CYS A 494 -3.69 14.16 2.03
C CYS A 494 -3.66 13.96 3.54
N HIS A 495 -3.34 12.73 3.96
CA HIS A 495 -3.21 12.34 5.37
C HIS A 495 -1.75 12.37 5.87
N GLU A 496 -0.78 12.54 4.96
CA GLU A 496 0.66 12.52 5.25
C GLU A 496 1.19 13.95 5.46
N PRO A 497 1.42 14.41 6.72
CA PRO A 497 1.92 15.77 6.98
C PRO A 497 3.25 16.05 6.30
N GLU A 498 4.16 15.07 6.28
CA GLU A 498 5.49 15.18 5.65
C GLU A 498 5.41 15.41 4.13
N PHE A 499 4.33 14.97 3.51
CA PHE A 499 4.10 15.21 2.08
C PHE A 499 3.61 16.63 1.82
N TYR A 500 2.56 17.09 2.51
CA TYR A 500 1.89 18.34 2.15
C TYR A 500 2.49 19.60 2.79
N GLN A 501 3.12 19.52 3.99
CA GLN A 501 3.63 20.70 4.72
C GLN A 501 4.57 21.57 3.89
N ASP A 502 5.40 20.96 3.06
CA ASP A 502 6.35 21.66 2.19
C ASP A 502 5.73 22.18 0.88
N ILE A 503 4.50 21.79 0.55
CA ILE A 503 3.84 22.14 -0.71
C ILE A 503 2.87 23.29 -0.52
N VAL A 504 2.09 23.24 0.59
CA VAL A 504 0.94 24.12 0.81
C VAL A 504 1.28 25.30 1.71
N GLY A 505 0.64 26.44 1.42
CA GLY A 505 0.71 27.63 2.27
C GLY A 505 -0.40 27.71 3.31
N GLU A 506 -1.46 26.91 3.15
CA GLU A 506 -2.66 26.96 3.98
C GLU A 506 -3.23 25.56 4.19
N VAL A 507 -3.81 25.32 5.35
CA VAL A 507 -4.44 24.04 5.71
C VAL A 507 -5.89 24.28 6.12
N TRP A 508 -6.81 23.60 5.45
CA TRP A 508 -8.21 23.59 5.78
C TRP A 508 -8.57 22.32 6.56
N ASP A 509 -8.95 22.53 7.81
CA ASP A 509 -9.30 21.44 8.72
C ASP A 509 -10.82 21.22 8.73
N CYS A 510 -11.26 20.11 8.12
CA CYS A 510 -12.66 19.74 8.02
C CYS A 510 -13.33 19.46 9.39
N SER A 511 -12.56 19.15 10.43
CA SER A 511 -13.12 18.91 11.77
C SER A 511 -13.83 20.14 12.34
N LYS A 512 -13.43 21.35 11.92
CA LYS A 512 -13.99 22.61 12.38
C LYS A 512 -15.39 22.90 11.83
N TRP A 513 -15.76 22.28 10.75
CA TRP A 513 -17.03 22.55 10.03
C TRP A 513 -17.93 21.33 9.86
N THR A 514 -17.49 20.15 10.28
CA THR A 514 -18.33 18.94 10.20
C THR A 514 -19.53 19.02 11.12
N THR A 515 -20.64 18.37 10.71
CA THR A 515 -21.80 18.10 11.56
C THR A 515 -21.66 16.77 12.29
N LYS A 516 -20.70 15.91 11.90
CA LYS A 516 -20.44 14.66 12.57
C LYS A 516 -19.77 14.91 13.92
N ILE A 517 -20.20 14.20 14.92
CA ILE A 517 -19.52 14.12 16.22
C ILE A 517 -18.31 13.21 16.02
N LEU A 518 -17.12 13.76 16.14
CA LEU A 518 -15.85 13.05 16.03
C LEU A 518 -15.48 12.40 17.34
#